data_08b1007e9ba23a75eccb0de76f5b9872
#
_entry.id   08b1007e9ba23a75eccb0de76f5b9872
#
_cell.length_a   1.000
_cell.length_b   1.000
_cell.length_c   1.000
_cell.angle_alpha   90.00
_cell.angle_beta   90.00
_cell.angle_gamma   90.00
#
_symmetry.space_group_name_H-M   'P 1'
#
loop_
_entity.id
_entity.type
_entity.pdbx_description
1 polymer ?
#
loop_
_entity_poly.entity_id
_entity_poly.type
_entity_poly.pdbx_seq_one_letter_code
_entity_poly.pdbx_strand_id
1 'polypeptide(L)'
;MAVEAADSDLLHVVVLLGAAVVAVPLFKRLGLGSILGYLAAGLVIGPFGLKLITDSHAILHIAEFGVVMFLFLIGLEMKPSHLWKLRNQIFGLGTLQVTISSLFLTLIGLAYGFSLVMSFIAAVGFTLTSTAMVMQIMDERHEISTPQGQRIVSILLFEDLLIVPMLAIVAFLAPDNPNAVADAVPLWQKIGVAALSLAALIATGIWLLNPLFKILAKSKAREVMTAAALLVVLGAAYLMELGGLSMAMGAFLAGVLLSESDFRHQLEADIEPFRGLLLGLFFLAVGMSLDVATVLNNWKVILSATVLMIILKCLAIYGVARFAKASHYTAIHRAVLMSQGGEFAFVLLASAAAQRAINAEAVSYTHL
;
A
#
# COMPACT_ATOMS: atom_id res chain seq x y z
N MET A 1 -14.42 -36.47 0.83
CA MET A 1 -13.36 -35.52 1.29
C MET A 1 -12.83 -34.62 0.20
N ALA A 2 -12.25 -35.08 -0.93
CA ALA A 2 -11.76 -34.18 -1.99
C ALA A 2 -12.87 -33.41 -2.73
N VAL A 3 -14.05 -34.01 -2.95
CA VAL A 3 -15.20 -33.37 -3.60
C VAL A 3 -15.88 -32.34 -2.68
N GLU A 4 -16.00 -32.60 -1.39
CA GLU A 4 -16.57 -31.67 -0.42
C GLU A 4 -15.67 -30.43 -0.20
N ALA A 5 -14.34 -30.59 -0.24
CA ALA A 5 -13.40 -29.47 -0.17
C ALA A 5 -13.50 -28.56 -1.42
N ALA A 6 -13.62 -29.16 -2.62
CA ALA A 6 -13.74 -28.39 -3.86
C ALA A 6 -15.10 -27.62 -3.96
N ASP A 7 -16.19 -28.18 -3.42
CA ASP A 7 -17.49 -27.48 -3.37
C ASP A 7 -17.45 -26.30 -2.39
N SER A 8 -16.70 -26.41 -1.27
CA SER A 8 -16.53 -25.31 -0.32
C SER A 8 -15.73 -24.15 -0.91
N ASP A 9 -14.67 -24.45 -1.66
CA ASP A 9 -13.79 -23.42 -2.25
C ASP A 9 -14.52 -22.62 -3.35
N LEU A 10 -15.31 -23.30 -4.19
CA LEU A 10 -16.12 -22.62 -5.21
C LEU A 10 -17.20 -21.73 -4.59
N LEU A 11 -17.85 -22.20 -3.51
CA LEU A 11 -18.84 -21.40 -2.78
C LEU A 11 -18.20 -20.14 -2.19
N HIS A 12 -17.02 -20.25 -1.60
CA HIS A 12 -16.28 -19.09 -1.07
C HIS A 12 -16.01 -18.05 -2.15
N VAL A 13 -15.53 -18.47 -3.34
CA VAL A 13 -15.28 -17.56 -4.47
C VAL A 13 -16.58 -16.88 -4.93
N VAL A 14 -17.68 -17.61 -5.05
CA VAL A 14 -18.99 -17.05 -5.42
C VAL A 14 -19.50 -16.05 -4.40
N VAL A 15 -19.35 -16.33 -3.10
CA VAL A 15 -19.75 -15.42 -2.02
C VAL A 15 -18.91 -14.14 -2.05
N LEU A 16 -17.59 -14.25 -2.20
CA LEU A 16 -16.68 -13.11 -2.30
C LEU A 16 -17.02 -12.19 -3.48
N LEU A 17 -17.18 -12.77 -4.66
CA LEU A 17 -17.55 -12.03 -5.87
C LEU A 17 -18.94 -11.41 -5.75
N GLY A 18 -19.92 -12.17 -5.24
CA GLY A 18 -21.29 -11.69 -5.04
C GLY A 18 -21.37 -10.51 -4.09
N ALA A 19 -20.66 -10.59 -2.94
CA ALA A 19 -20.58 -9.51 -1.98
C ALA A 19 -19.95 -8.24 -2.57
N ALA A 20 -18.86 -8.39 -3.34
CA ALA A 20 -18.19 -7.29 -4.02
C ALA A 20 -19.09 -6.63 -5.08
N VAL A 21 -19.73 -7.43 -5.94
CA VAL A 21 -20.62 -6.95 -7.01
C VAL A 21 -21.83 -6.19 -6.47
N VAL A 22 -22.33 -6.51 -5.30
CA VAL A 22 -23.45 -5.81 -4.65
C VAL A 22 -22.97 -4.56 -3.90
N ALA A 23 -21.97 -4.72 -3.02
CA ALA A 23 -21.59 -3.65 -2.11
C ALA A 23 -20.85 -2.50 -2.83
N VAL A 24 -19.94 -2.81 -3.76
CA VAL A 24 -19.12 -1.76 -4.40
C VAL A 24 -19.96 -0.76 -5.21
N PRO A 25 -20.89 -1.16 -6.09
CA PRO A 25 -21.76 -0.20 -6.76
C PRO A 25 -22.64 0.61 -5.83
N LEU A 26 -23.12 -0.02 -4.74
CA LEU A 26 -23.94 0.66 -3.74
C LEU A 26 -23.16 1.79 -3.06
N PHE A 27 -21.96 1.50 -2.56
CA PHE A 27 -21.11 2.48 -1.89
C PHE A 27 -20.62 3.57 -2.86
N LYS A 28 -20.33 3.24 -4.11
CA LYS A 28 -20.02 4.24 -5.15
C LYS A 28 -21.19 5.19 -5.40
N ARG A 29 -22.43 4.68 -5.48
CA ARG A 29 -23.63 5.52 -5.63
C ARG A 29 -23.86 6.45 -4.43
N LEU A 30 -23.47 6.03 -3.22
CA LEU A 30 -23.52 6.85 -2.01
C LEU A 30 -22.37 7.88 -1.92
N GLY A 31 -21.44 7.90 -2.87
CA GLY A 31 -20.28 8.79 -2.86
C GLY A 31 -19.17 8.36 -1.89
N LEU A 32 -19.24 7.15 -1.33
CA LEU A 32 -18.30 6.64 -0.32
C LEU A 32 -17.08 5.91 -0.91
N GLY A 33 -17.07 5.69 -2.23
CA GLY A 33 -15.96 5.02 -2.93
C GLY A 33 -16.01 3.49 -2.88
N SER A 34 -15.13 2.84 -3.66
CA SER A 34 -15.11 1.38 -3.81
C SER A 34 -14.45 0.66 -2.63
N ILE A 35 -13.43 1.27 -2.02
CA ILE A 35 -12.66 0.67 -0.90
C ILE A 35 -13.58 0.41 0.29
N LEU A 36 -14.37 1.40 0.70
CA LEU A 36 -15.36 1.23 1.78
C LEU A 36 -16.42 0.19 1.43
N GLY A 37 -16.78 0.06 0.15
CA GLY A 37 -17.68 -1.00 -0.32
C GLY A 37 -17.10 -2.40 -0.10
N TYR A 38 -15.83 -2.60 -0.43
CA TYR A 38 -15.13 -3.87 -0.18
C TYR A 38 -14.98 -4.18 1.32
N LEU A 39 -14.57 -3.21 2.12
CA LEU A 39 -14.44 -3.35 3.57
C LEU A 39 -15.79 -3.73 4.22
N ALA A 40 -16.86 -3.02 3.87
CA ALA A 40 -18.20 -3.31 4.38
C ALA A 40 -18.69 -4.71 3.93
N ALA A 41 -18.45 -5.10 2.67
CA ALA A 41 -18.76 -6.43 2.19
C ALA A 41 -18.04 -7.50 2.99
N GLY A 42 -16.73 -7.32 3.21
CA GLY A 42 -15.92 -8.24 4.03
C GLY A 42 -16.43 -8.37 5.45
N LEU A 43 -16.78 -7.24 6.08
CA LEU A 43 -17.36 -7.25 7.42
C LEU A 43 -18.68 -8.04 7.49
N VAL A 44 -19.54 -7.89 6.48
CA VAL A 44 -20.85 -8.56 6.42
C VAL A 44 -20.70 -10.07 6.23
N ILE A 45 -19.83 -10.52 5.31
CA ILE A 45 -19.67 -11.96 5.02
C ILE A 45 -18.70 -12.68 5.97
N GLY A 46 -17.87 -11.90 6.67
CA GLY A 46 -16.80 -12.40 7.53
C GLY A 46 -17.26 -12.99 8.86
N PRO A 47 -16.28 -13.37 9.74
CA PRO A 47 -16.52 -14.04 11.01
C PRO A 47 -17.40 -13.25 11.99
N PHE A 48 -17.37 -11.92 11.90
CA PHE A 48 -18.14 -11.04 12.77
C PHE A 48 -19.53 -10.67 12.23
N GLY A 49 -19.79 -10.97 10.94
CA GLY A 49 -21.09 -10.73 10.28
C GLY A 49 -21.90 -12.02 10.13
N LEU A 50 -22.22 -12.37 8.88
CA LEU A 50 -23.03 -13.53 8.52
C LEU A 50 -22.28 -14.88 8.66
N LYS A 51 -20.99 -14.86 8.93
CA LYS A 51 -20.13 -16.04 9.08
C LYS A 51 -20.14 -16.99 7.87
N LEU A 52 -20.33 -16.43 6.67
CA LEU A 52 -20.30 -17.20 5.43
C LEU A 52 -18.88 -17.68 5.11
N ILE A 53 -17.88 -16.90 5.53
CA ILE A 53 -16.47 -17.22 5.42
C ILE A 53 -15.85 -17.01 6.80
N THR A 54 -15.28 -18.07 7.36
CA THR A 54 -14.70 -18.05 8.72
C THR A 54 -13.18 -17.96 8.70
N ASP A 55 -12.53 -18.44 7.63
CA ASP A 55 -11.07 -18.38 7.47
C ASP A 55 -10.69 -17.18 6.59
N SER A 56 -10.41 -16.05 7.23
CA SER A 56 -9.93 -14.84 6.57
C SER A 56 -8.44 -14.94 6.19
N HIS A 57 -7.64 -15.80 6.86
CA HIS A 57 -6.20 -15.87 6.63
C HIS A 57 -5.85 -16.44 5.25
N ALA A 58 -6.52 -17.52 4.82
CA ALA A 58 -6.29 -18.09 3.50
C ALA A 58 -6.59 -17.09 2.37
N ILE A 59 -7.65 -16.28 2.54
CA ILE A 59 -8.03 -15.25 1.58
C ILE A 59 -7.03 -14.10 1.60
N LEU A 60 -6.53 -13.71 2.77
CA LEU A 60 -5.55 -12.65 2.91
C LEU A 60 -4.26 -12.97 2.16
N HIS A 61 -3.75 -14.20 2.24
CA HIS A 61 -2.57 -14.62 1.49
C HIS A 61 -2.72 -14.49 -0.03
N ILE A 62 -3.89 -14.85 -0.56
CA ILE A 62 -4.17 -14.67 -2.01
C ILE A 62 -4.30 -13.17 -2.33
N ALA A 63 -4.90 -12.42 -1.43
CA ALA A 63 -5.13 -10.99 -1.58
C ALA A 63 -3.82 -10.16 -1.51
N GLU A 64 -2.79 -10.64 -0.81
CA GLU A 64 -1.46 -10.01 -0.77
C GLU A 64 -0.85 -9.89 -2.18
N PHE A 65 -1.13 -10.83 -3.10
CA PHE A 65 -0.73 -10.68 -4.51
C PHE A 65 -1.38 -9.47 -5.18
N GLY A 66 -2.56 -9.05 -4.74
CA GLY A 66 -3.19 -7.81 -5.22
C GLY A 66 -2.40 -6.56 -4.85
N VAL A 67 -1.88 -6.52 -3.62
CA VAL A 67 -0.98 -5.45 -3.17
C VAL A 67 0.33 -5.46 -3.96
N VAL A 68 0.88 -6.63 -4.21
CA VAL A 68 2.09 -6.82 -5.03
C VAL A 68 1.87 -6.24 -6.44
N MET A 69 0.76 -6.59 -7.10
CA MET A 69 0.43 -6.07 -8.43
C MET A 69 0.13 -4.57 -8.42
N PHE A 70 -0.53 -4.07 -7.39
CA PHE A 70 -0.80 -2.66 -7.21
C PHE A 70 0.49 -1.85 -7.11
N LEU A 71 1.43 -2.28 -6.28
CA LEU A 71 2.73 -1.61 -6.12
C LEU A 71 3.60 -1.71 -7.38
N PHE A 72 3.51 -2.79 -8.13
CA PHE A 72 4.17 -2.88 -9.44
C PHE A 72 3.67 -1.80 -10.40
N LEU A 73 2.34 -1.61 -10.50
CA LEU A 73 1.76 -0.57 -11.38
C LEU A 73 2.15 0.84 -10.92
N ILE A 74 2.16 1.11 -9.62
CA ILE A 74 2.69 2.37 -9.09
C ILE A 74 4.16 2.54 -9.50
N GLY A 75 4.98 1.48 -9.37
CA GLY A 75 6.35 1.49 -9.85
C GLY A 75 6.46 1.84 -11.33
N LEU A 76 5.59 1.28 -12.19
CA LEU A 76 5.54 1.59 -13.62
C LEU A 76 5.22 3.08 -13.92
N GLU A 77 4.44 3.71 -13.07
CA GLU A 77 4.12 5.14 -13.20
C GLU A 77 5.29 6.05 -12.77
N MET A 78 6.18 5.56 -11.91
CA MET A 78 7.30 6.30 -11.33
C MET A 78 8.51 6.35 -12.27
N LYS A 79 8.50 7.28 -13.23
CA LYS A 79 9.65 7.50 -14.14
C LYS A 79 10.83 8.16 -13.42
N PRO A 80 11.99 7.48 -13.27
CA PRO A 80 13.15 8.05 -12.57
C PRO A 80 13.64 9.35 -13.18
N SER A 81 13.59 9.50 -14.51
CA SER A 81 13.97 10.72 -15.22
C SER A 81 13.10 11.92 -14.87
N HIS A 82 11.79 11.71 -14.65
CA HIS A 82 10.86 12.77 -14.24
C HIS A 82 11.04 13.15 -12.76
N LEU A 83 11.20 12.15 -11.88
CA LEU A 83 11.49 12.36 -10.46
C LEU A 83 12.77 13.18 -10.27
N TRP A 84 13.81 12.90 -11.06
CA TRP A 84 15.06 13.64 -10.99
C TRP A 84 14.92 15.14 -11.33
N LYS A 85 14.06 15.48 -12.28
CA LYS A 85 13.78 16.89 -12.64
C LYS A 85 13.10 17.66 -11.50
N LEU A 86 12.22 17.00 -10.76
CA LEU A 86 11.44 17.58 -9.66
C LEU A 86 12.09 17.39 -8.28
N ARG A 87 13.29 16.81 -8.19
CA ARG A 87 13.93 16.37 -6.95
C ARG A 87 13.95 17.40 -5.82
N ASN A 88 14.17 18.68 -6.12
CA ASN A 88 14.22 19.73 -5.09
C ASN A 88 12.86 19.99 -4.44
N GLN A 89 11.77 19.85 -5.21
CA GLN A 89 10.40 19.99 -4.69
C GLN A 89 9.97 18.71 -3.97
N ILE A 90 10.22 17.56 -4.58
CA ILE A 90 9.88 16.23 -4.04
C ILE A 90 10.59 16.01 -2.71
N PHE A 91 11.95 16.08 -2.71
CA PHE A 91 12.73 15.78 -1.50
C PHE A 91 12.77 16.92 -0.49
N GLY A 92 12.57 18.20 -0.92
CA GLY A 92 12.53 19.33 0.01
C GLY A 92 11.22 19.41 0.79
N LEU A 93 10.13 19.69 0.08
CA LEU A 93 8.82 19.86 0.72
C LEU A 93 8.22 18.54 1.18
N GLY A 94 8.36 17.47 0.40
CA GLY A 94 7.85 16.14 0.75
C GLY A 94 8.49 15.61 2.02
N THR A 95 9.83 15.62 2.11
CA THR A 95 10.53 15.15 3.32
C THR A 95 10.12 15.94 4.55
N LEU A 96 10.06 17.27 4.45
CA LEU A 96 9.68 18.12 5.57
C LEU A 96 8.24 17.83 6.03
N GLN A 97 7.30 17.70 5.10
CA GLN A 97 5.89 17.42 5.41
C GLN A 97 5.73 16.04 6.06
N VAL A 98 6.32 15.01 5.46
CA VAL A 98 6.22 13.65 6.00
C VAL A 98 6.89 13.54 7.36
N THR A 99 8.08 14.11 7.54
CA THR A 99 8.79 14.05 8.82
C THR A 99 7.99 14.71 9.94
N ILE A 100 7.48 15.93 9.73
CA ILE A 100 6.70 16.65 10.73
C ILE A 100 5.39 15.95 11.03
N SER A 101 4.66 15.51 9.99
CA SER A 101 3.39 14.79 10.17
C SER A 101 3.60 13.47 10.90
N SER A 102 4.57 12.66 10.49
CA SER A 102 4.88 11.39 11.15
C SER A 102 5.33 11.58 12.60
N LEU A 103 6.11 12.63 12.91
CA LEU A 103 6.49 12.94 14.27
C LEU A 103 5.27 13.23 15.14
N PHE A 104 4.38 14.13 14.71
CA PHE A 104 3.17 14.46 15.48
C PHE A 104 2.25 13.25 15.64
N LEU A 105 2.05 12.45 14.60
CA LEU A 105 1.23 11.26 14.70
C LEU A 105 1.86 10.17 15.59
N THR A 106 3.19 10.02 15.56
CA THR A 106 3.90 9.13 16.49
C THR A 106 3.69 9.55 17.94
N LEU A 107 3.75 10.85 18.23
CA LEU A 107 3.50 11.37 19.58
C LEU A 107 2.07 11.09 20.05
N ILE A 108 1.07 11.13 19.14
CA ILE A 108 -0.30 10.70 19.46
C ILE A 108 -0.30 9.25 19.90
N GLY A 109 0.27 8.35 19.10
CA GLY A 109 0.30 6.92 19.41
C GLY A 109 0.93 6.64 20.79
N LEU A 110 2.06 7.31 21.09
CA LEU A 110 2.70 7.22 22.40
C LEU A 110 1.81 7.77 23.54
N ALA A 111 1.08 8.85 23.30
CA ALA A 111 0.15 9.42 24.28
C ALA A 111 -1.03 8.49 24.59
N TYR A 112 -1.46 7.68 23.62
CA TYR A 112 -2.45 6.60 23.83
C TYR A 112 -1.84 5.33 24.45
N GLY A 113 -0.53 5.29 24.70
CA GLY A 113 0.13 4.17 25.36
C GLY A 113 0.61 3.04 24.41
N PHE A 114 0.59 3.27 23.10
CA PHE A 114 1.14 2.31 22.15
C PHE A 114 2.67 2.29 22.19
N SER A 115 3.28 1.18 21.81
CA SER A 115 4.73 1.07 21.69
C SER A 115 5.30 2.04 20.64
N LEU A 116 6.57 2.40 20.76
CA LEU A 116 7.24 3.30 19.82
C LEU A 116 7.19 2.75 18.38
N VAL A 117 7.44 1.45 18.20
CA VAL A 117 7.41 0.78 16.88
C VAL A 117 6.02 0.86 16.28
N MET A 118 4.99 0.49 17.03
CA MET A 118 3.60 0.57 16.60
C MET A 118 3.21 2.00 16.25
N SER A 119 3.49 2.95 17.13
CA SER A 119 3.17 4.37 16.94
C SER A 119 3.85 4.93 15.69
N PHE A 120 5.12 4.58 15.46
CA PHE A 120 5.87 5.04 14.29
C PHE A 120 5.34 4.45 12.99
N ILE A 121 5.12 3.13 12.93
CA ILE A 121 4.59 2.47 11.72
C ILE A 121 3.22 3.02 11.37
N ALA A 122 2.30 3.10 12.35
CA ALA A 122 0.98 3.67 12.14
C ALA A 122 1.04 5.14 11.71
N ALA A 123 1.88 5.94 12.37
CA ALA A 123 2.06 7.35 12.04
C ALA A 123 2.52 7.56 10.61
N VAL A 124 3.53 6.80 10.16
CA VAL A 124 4.00 6.88 8.77
C VAL A 124 2.90 6.44 7.81
N GLY A 125 2.23 5.31 8.07
CA GLY A 125 1.13 4.83 7.25
C GLY A 125 0.03 5.88 7.07
N PHE A 126 -0.43 6.49 8.15
CA PHE A 126 -1.46 7.54 8.08
C PHE A 126 -0.94 8.89 7.57
N THR A 127 0.37 9.12 7.55
CA THR A 127 0.95 10.31 6.92
C THR A 127 0.82 10.24 5.41
N LEU A 128 0.91 9.04 4.82
CA LEU A 128 0.73 8.86 3.39
C LEU A 128 -0.71 9.20 2.99
N THR A 129 -0.86 10.08 2.02
CA THR A 129 -2.15 10.61 1.57
C THR A 129 -2.65 9.79 0.37
N SER A 130 -3.96 9.62 0.21
CA SER A 130 -4.52 8.98 -0.99
C SER A 130 -4.28 9.85 -2.22
N THR A 131 -3.32 9.44 -3.05
CA THR A 131 -2.97 10.11 -4.31
C THR A 131 -4.15 10.13 -5.26
N ALA A 132 -4.88 9.02 -5.38
CA ALA A 132 -6.03 8.92 -6.28
C ALA A 132 -7.14 9.93 -5.92
N MET A 133 -7.49 10.07 -4.63
CA MET A 133 -8.53 11.00 -4.19
C MET A 133 -8.10 12.46 -4.38
N VAL A 134 -6.87 12.80 -4.02
CA VAL A 134 -6.37 14.17 -4.18
C VAL A 134 -6.29 14.56 -5.65
N MET A 135 -5.76 13.67 -6.49
CA MET A 135 -5.66 13.91 -7.94
C MET A 135 -7.03 14.07 -8.59
N GLN A 136 -8.02 13.25 -8.21
CA GLN A 136 -9.40 13.38 -8.70
C GLN A 136 -9.99 14.75 -8.35
N ILE A 137 -9.89 15.18 -7.07
CA ILE A 137 -10.43 16.48 -6.63
C ILE A 137 -9.73 17.64 -7.37
N MET A 138 -8.41 17.53 -7.57
CA MET A 138 -7.63 18.55 -8.27
C MET A 138 -7.95 18.60 -9.77
N ASP A 139 -8.25 17.46 -10.39
CA ASP A 139 -8.67 17.37 -11.79
C ASP A 139 -10.04 18.01 -11.99
N GLU A 140 -11.01 17.66 -11.16
CA GLU A 140 -12.36 18.27 -11.16
C GLU A 140 -12.32 19.79 -10.98
N ARG A 141 -11.31 20.32 -10.27
CA ARG A 141 -11.10 21.76 -10.06
C ARG A 141 -10.15 22.40 -11.08
N HIS A 142 -9.60 21.63 -12.02
CA HIS A 142 -8.60 22.08 -12.99
C HIS A 142 -7.35 22.70 -12.34
N GLU A 143 -6.95 22.19 -11.16
CA GLU A 143 -5.82 22.72 -10.39
C GLU A 143 -4.49 22.00 -10.64
N ILE A 144 -4.48 20.83 -11.29
CA ILE A 144 -3.27 19.97 -11.47
C ILE A 144 -2.13 20.74 -12.15
N SER A 145 -2.43 21.53 -13.18
CA SER A 145 -1.42 22.29 -13.95
C SER A 145 -0.97 23.59 -13.28
N THR A 146 -1.60 24.01 -12.20
CA THR A 146 -1.22 25.23 -11.47
C THR A 146 0.10 25.03 -10.69
N PRO A 147 0.87 26.11 -10.41
CA PRO A 147 2.09 26.00 -9.59
C PRO A 147 1.83 25.41 -8.18
N GLN A 148 0.62 25.61 -7.67
CA GLN A 148 0.21 25.05 -6.37
C GLN A 148 -0.11 23.55 -6.50
N GLY A 149 -0.85 23.16 -7.54
CA GLY A 149 -1.15 21.79 -7.86
C GLY A 149 0.12 20.95 -8.11
N GLN A 150 1.07 21.50 -8.88
CA GLN A 150 2.36 20.83 -9.13
C GLN A 150 3.15 20.56 -7.83
N ARG A 151 3.07 21.46 -6.83
CA ARG A 151 3.68 21.23 -5.51
C ARG A 151 2.97 20.13 -4.75
N ILE A 152 1.64 20.05 -4.80
CA ILE A 152 0.86 18.97 -4.17
C ILE A 152 1.22 17.64 -4.84
N VAL A 153 1.22 17.57 -6.17
CA VAL A 153 1.63 16.39 -6.94
C VAL A 153 3.04 15.94 -6.57
N SER A 154 3.98 16.89 -6.43
CA SER A 154 5.36 16.58 -6.03
C SER A 154 5.44 15.95 -4.62
N ILE A 155 4.59 16.40 -3.70
CA ILE A 155 4.55 15.83 -2.34
C ILE A 155 3.91 14.43 -2.37
N LEU A 156 2.81 14.25 -3.10
CA LEU A 156 2.17 12.94 -3.28
C LEU A 156 3.14 11.92 -3.88
N LEU A 157 3.87 12.31 -4.93
CA LEU A 157 4.92 11.46 -5.52
C LEU A 157 6.02 11.09 -4.52
N PHE A 158 6.36 12.01 -3.60
CA PHE A 158 7.30 11.68 -2.54
C PHE A 158 6.70 10.70 -1.52
N GLU A 159 5.45 10.93 -1.11
CA GLU A 159 4.72 10.05 -0.19
C GLU A 159 4.61 8.64 -0.78
N ASP A 160 4.27 8.50 -2.05
CA ASP A 160 4.19 7.20 -2.75
C ASP A 160 5.57 6.53 -2.85
N LEU A 161 6.63 7.30 -3.14
CA LEU A 161 8.00 6.77 -3.18
C LEU A 161 8.46 6.27 -1.81
N LEU A 162 7.97 6.88 -0.74
CA LEU A 162 8.38 6.58 0.62
C LEU A 162 7.88 5.21 1.11
N ILE A 163 6.83 4.65 0.48
CA ILE A 163 6.30 3.34 0.90
C ILE A 163 7.37 2.25 0.87
N VAL A 164 8.28 2.31 -0.12
CA VAL A 164 9.33 1.31 -0.29
C VAL A 164 10.35 1.29 0.86
N PRO A 165 11.01 2.41 1.20
CA PRO A 165 11.89 2.42 2.36
C PRO A 165 11.15 2.14 3.67
N MET A 166 9.84 2.48 3.77
CA MET A 166 9.05 2.14 4.95
C MET A 166 8.80 0.64 5.08
N LEU A 167 8.49 -0.06 3.98
CA LEU A 167 8.39 -1.52 3.99
C LEU A 167 9.72 -2.20 4.37
N ALA A 168 10.84 -1.64 3.93
CA ALA A 168 12.16 -2.12 4.35
C ALA A 168 12.40 -1.87 5.86
N ILE A 169 12.04 -0.69 6.37
CA ILE A 169 12.15 -0.37 7.81
C ILE A 169 11.27 -1.31 8.63
N VAL A 170 10.04 -1.61 8.19
CA VAL A 170 9.16 -2.58 8.87
C VAL A 170 9.84 -3.94 8.97
N ALA A 171 10.49 -4.42 7.92
CA ALA A 171 11.23 -5.68 7.93
C ALA A 171 12.39 -5.68 8.94
N PHE A 172 13.06 -4.53 9.13
CA PHE A 172 14.12 -4.38 10.14
C PHE A 172 13.60 -4.26 11.57
N LEU A 173 12.39 -3.72 11.75
CA LEU A 173 11.74 -3.57 13.06
C LEU A 173 11.04 -4.84 13.52
N ALA A 174 10.85 -5.82 12.63
CA ALA A 174 10.28 -7.11 12.97
C ALA A 174 11.15 -7.83 14.03
N PRO A 175 10.55 -8.35 15.11
CA PRO A 175 11.30 -9.10 16.11
C PRO A 175 11.88 -10.37 15.48
N ASP A 176 13.12 -10.69 15.85
CA ASP A 176 13.69 -11.99 15.49
C ASP A 176 12.76 -13.10 15.99
N ASN A 177 12.51 -14.10 15.17
CA ASN A 177 11.62 -15.21 15.52
C ASN A 177 12.23 -15.96 16.73
N PRO A 178 11.60 -15.96 17.93
CA PRO A 178 12.13 -16.64 19.11
C PRO A 178 12.29 -18.15 18.93
N ASN A 179 11.57 -18.74 17.96
CA ASN A 179 11.62 -20.15 17.61
C ASN A 179 12.73 -20.49 16.58
N ALA A 180 13.44 -19.52 16.06
CA ALA A 180 14.68 -19.71 15.31
C ALA A 180 15.85 -19.99 16.27
N VAL A 181 15.62 -20.90 17.23
CA VAL A 181 16.64 -21.42 18.12
C VAL A 181 17.45 -22.42 17.33
N ALA A 182 18.56 -22.00 16.82
CA ALA A 182 19.78 -22.69 16.44
C ALA A 182 20.51 -22.11 15.20
N ASP A 183 19.85 -21.37 14.31
CA ASP A 183 20.54 -20.71 13.19
C ASP A 183 20.36 -19.19 13.24
N ALA A 184 20.94 -18.56 14.24
CA ALA A 184 21.08 -17.10 14.25
C ALA A 184 22.04 -16.68 13.13
N VAL A 185 21.48 -16.57 11.92
CA VAL A 185 22.22 -16.05 10.77
C VAL A 185 22.77 -14.68 11.14
N PRO A 186 24.08 -14.47 11.13
CA PRO A 186 24.68 -13.21 11.51
C PRO A 186 24.09 -12.04 10.74
N LEU A 187 23.91 -10.89 11.37
CA LEU A 187 23.29 -9.70 10.76
C LEU A 187 23.94 -9.32 9.42
N TRP A 188 25.28 -9.43 9.32
CA TRP A 188 26.00 -9.16 8.08
C TRP A 188 25.61 -10.11 6.94
N GLN A 189 25.24 -11.36 7.26
CA GLN A 189 24.76 -12.34 6.26
C GLN A 189 23.33 -12.01 5.82
N LYS A 190 22.44 -11.65 6.73
CA LYS A 190 21.08 -11.14 6.40
C LYS A 190 21.18 -9.93 5.47
N ILE A 191 22.01 -8.94 5.81
CA ILE A 191 22.26 -7.76 4.98
C ILE A 191 22.87 -8.15 3.63
N GLY A 192 23.80 -9.09 3.63
CA GLY A 192 24.44 -9.58 2.40
C GLY A 192 23.46 -10.24 1.45
N VAL A 193 22.56 -11.09 1.94
CA VAL A 193 21.52 -11.76 1.13
C VAL A 193 20.52 -10.73 0.62
N ALA A 194 20.06 -9.79 1.46
CA ALA A 194 19.17 -8.72 1.04
C ALA A 194 19.80 -7.84 -0.07
N ALA A 195 21.07 -7.44 0.10
CA ALA A 195 21.80 -6.66 -0.90
C ALA A 195 22.01 -7.45 -2.20
N LEU A 196 22.27 -8.75 -2.12
CA LEU A 196 22.43 -9.63 -3.28
C LEU A 196 21.12 -9.78 -4.05
N SER A 197 19.99 -9.99 -3.35
CA SER A 197 18.65 -10.07 -3.96
C SER A 197 18.29 -8.76 -4.66
N LEU A 198 18.57 -7.62 -4.04
CA LEU A 198 18.36 -6.32 -4.63
C LEU A 198 19.24 -6.10 -5.88
N ALA A 199 20.52 -6.44 -5.79
CA ALA A 199 21.44 -6.34 -6.93
C ALA A 199 21.02 -7.27 -8.09
N ALA A 200 20.58 -8.49 -7.79
CA ALA A 200 20.07 -9.43 -8.78
C ALA A 200 18.79 -8.90 -9.46
N LEU A 201 17.87 -8.31 -8.70
CA LEU A 201 16.66 -7.70 -9.26
C LEU A 201 17.00 -6.53 -10.20
N ILE A 202 17.89 -5.63 -9.78
CA ILE A 202 18.33 -4.50 -10.58
C ILE A 202 19.04 -4.97 -11.86
N ALA A 203 19.96 -5.95 -11.73
CA ALA A 203 20.67 -6.52 -12.87
C ALA A 203 19.71 -7.17 -13.87
N THR A 204 18.75 -7.97 -13.38
CA THR A 204 17.72 -8.59 -14.21
C THR A 204 16.85 -7.52 -14.89
N GLY A 205 16.46 -6.49 -14.17
CA GLY A 205 15.65 -5.39 -14.71
C GLY A 205 16.33 -4.66 -15.85
N ILE A 206 17.60 -4.29 -15.67
CA ILE A 206 18.35 -3.51 -16.66
C ILE A 206 18.74 -4.35 -17.88
N TRP A 207 19.22 -5.59 -17.67
CA TRP A 207 19.85 -6.35 -18.74
C TRP A 207 18.97 -7.42 -19.37
N LEU A 208 18.02 -7.99 -18.61
CA LEU A 208 17.23 -9.14 -19.08
C LEU A 208 15.82 -8.77 -19.51
N LEU A 209 15.11 -7.88 -18.80
CA LEU A 209 13.68 -7.66 -19.03
C LEU A 209 13.41 -7.03 -20.41
N ASN A 210 14.11 -5.97 -20.80
CA ASN A 210 13.89 -5.33 -22.09
C ASN A 210 14.15 -6.26 -23.30
N PRO A 211 15.28 -7.01 -23.37
CA PRO A 211 15.47 -8.02 -24.41
C PRO A 211 14.39 -9.12 -24.41
N LEU A 212 14.00 -9.59 -23.22
CA LEU A 212 12.96 -10.61 -23.07
C LEU A 212 11.64 -10.14 -23.70
N PHE A 213 11.16 -8.97 -23.33
CA PHE A 213 9.91 -8.43 -23.88
C PHE A 213 10.00 -8.15 -25.39
N LYS A 214 11.18 -7.73 -25.92
CA LYS A 214 11.39 -7.58 -27.36
C LYS A 214 11.28 -8.89 -28.12
N ILE A 215 11.77 -9.99 -27.54
CA ILE A 215 11.65 -11.34 -28.15
C ILE A 215 10.19 -11.81 -28.11
N LEU A 216 9.55 -11.66 -26.95
CA LEU A 216 8.15 -12.09 -26.76
C LEU A 216 7.17 -11.30 -27.65
N ALA A 217 7.38 -10.02 -27.83
CA ALA A 217 6.56 -9.18 -28.70
C ALA A 217 6.57 -9.65 -30.18
N LYS A 218 7.66 -10.29 -30.63
CA LYS A 218 7.74 -10.88 -31.97
C LYS A 218 6.85 -12.11 -32.16
N SER A 219 6.50 -12.80 -31.07
CA SER A 219 5.63 -13.99 -31.12
C SER A 219 4.18 -13.66 -31.42
N LYS A 220 3.77 -12.38 -31.26
CA LYS A 220 2.38 -11.89 -31.41
C LYS A 220 1.34 -12.65 -30.55
N ALA A 221 1.78 -13.40 -29.56
CA ALA A 221 0.94 -14.14 -28.63
C ALA A 221 0.67 -13.27 -27.39
N ARG A 222 -0.53 -12.70 -27.27
CA ARG A 222 -0.92 -11.80 -26.18
C ARG A 222 -0.85 -12.50 -24.84
N GLU A 223 -1.30 -13.74 -24.77
CA GLU A 223 -1.31 -14.56 -23.55
C GLU A 223 0.10 -14.76 -22.99
N VAL A 224 1.10 -14.91 -23.87
CA VAL A 224 2.52 -15.07 -23.46
C VAL A 224 3.06 -13.75 -22.88
N MET A 225 2.65 -12.60 -23.41
CA MET A 225 3.04 -11.30 -22.88
C MET A 225 2.47 -11.08 -21.48
N THR A 226 1.17 -11.37 -21.29
CA THR A 226 0.52 -11.29 -19.98
C THR A 226 1.16 -12.25 -18.97
N ALA A 227 1.44 -13.50 -19.37
CA ALA A 227 2.14 -14.46 -18.51
C ALA A 227 3.55 -13.99 -18.14
N ALA A 228 4.29 -13.38 -19.08
CA ALA A 228 5.60 -12.82 -18.81
C ALA A 228 5.53 -11.61 -17.86
N ALA A 229 4.54 -10.75 -18.01
CA ALA A 229 4.29 -9.64 -17.08
C ALA A 229 4.06 -10.15 -15.65
N LEU A 230 3.16 -11.13 -15.49
CA LEU A 230 2.89 -11.78 -14.21
C LEU A 230 4.14 -12.46 -13.64
N LEU A 231 4.91 -13.16 -14.48
CA LEU A 231 6.18 -13.81 -14.08
C LEU A 231 7.18 -12.78 -13.55
N VAL A 232 7.29 -11.62 -14.19
CA VAL A 232 8.21 -10.56 -13.74
C VAL A 232 7.75 -10.00 -12.39
N VAL A 233 6.48 -9.70 -12.23
CA VAL A 233 5.92 -9.16 -10.97
C VAL A 233 6.12 -10.15 -9.83
N LEU A 234 5.63 -11.38 -10.00
CA LEU A 234 5.68 -12.41 -8.96
C LEU A 234 7.12 -12.92 -8.72
N GLY A 235 7.93 -13.01 -9.78
CA GLY A 235 9.34 -13.40 -9.68
C GLY A 235 10.17 -12.36 -8.93
N ALA A 236 9.93 -11.07 -9.16
CA ALA A 236 10.57 -9.99 -8.41
C ALA A 236 10.15 -9.98 -6.94
N ALA A 237 8.85 -10.19 -6.67
CA ALA A 237 8.31 -10.31 -5.32
C ALA A 237 8.97 -11.49 -4.58
N TYR A 238 9.00 -12.67 -5.20
CA TYR A 238 9.60 -13.88 -4.63
C TYR A 238 11.12 -13.74 -4.41
N LEU A 239 11.85 -13.12 -5.34
CA LEU A 239 13.27 -12.87 -5.20
C LEU A 239 13.59 -12.00 -3.98
N MET A 240 12.77 -10.98 -3.72
CA MET A 240 12.94 -10.11 -2.56
C MET A 240 12.56 -10.81 -1.25
N GLU A 241 11.54 -11.65 -1.26
CA GLU A 241 11.16 -12.49 -0.12
C GLU A 241 12.29 -13.46 0.27
N LEU A 242 12.94 -14.08 -0.70
CA LEU A 242 14.15 -14.91 -0.46
C LEU A 242 15.29 -14.09 0.16
N GLY A 243 15.35 -12.78 -0.13
CA GLY A 243 16.26 -11.82 0.47
C GLY A 243 15.89 -11.38 1.88
N GLY A 244 14.79 -11.86 2.44
CA GLY A 244 14.24 -11.40 3.72
C GLY A 244 13.63 -10.00 3.65
N LEU A 245 13.29 -9.54 2.44
CA LEU A 245 12.65 -8.25 2.16
C LEU A 245 11.18 -8.45 1.80
N SER A 246 10.41 -7.36 1.74
CA SER A 246 8.99 -7.44 1.39
C SER A 246 8.78 -7.79 -0.08
N MET A 247 7.84 -8.71 -0.39
CA MET A 247 7.36 -9.01 -1.74
C MET A 247 6.88 -7.74 -2.47
N ALA A 248 6.18 -6.89 -1.74
CA ALA A 248 5.65 -5.63 -2.24
C ALA A 248 6.76 -4.68 -2.74
N MET A 249 7.89 -4.60 -2.02
CA MET A 249 9.07 -3.83 -2.44
C MET A 249 9.68 -4.39 -3.74
N GLY A 250 9.73 -5.71 -3.88
CA GLY A 250 10.23 -6.35 -5.09
C GLY A 250 9.42 -5.99 -6.32
N ALA A 251 8.11 -6.09 -6.21
CA ALA A 251 7.18 -5.73 -7.29
C ALA A 251 7.28 -4.24 -7.67
N PHE A 252 7.31 -3.34 -6.68
CA PHE A 252 7.49 -1.91 -6.93
C PHE A 252 8.78 -1.61 -7.68
N LEU A 253 9.92 -2.15 -7.22
CA LEU A 253 11.21 -1.93 -7.88
C LEU A 253 11.22 -2.48 -9.31
N ALA A 254 10.61 -3.65 -9.55
CA ALA A 254 10.45 -4.18 -10.90
C ALA A 254 9.63 -3.23 -11.79
N GLY A 255 8.56 -2.64 -11.25
CA GLY A 255 7.77 -1.62 -11.92
C GLY A 255 8.59 -0.39 -12.28
N VAL A 256 9.37 0.16 -11.34
CA VAL A 256 10.28 1.30 -11.57
C VAL A 256 11.31 0.99 -12.66
N LEU A 257 11.91 -0.21 -12.64
CA LEU A 257 12.89 -0.62 -13.65
C LEU A 257 12.28 -0.74 -15.07
N LEU A 258 10.98 -1.05 -15.16
CA LEU A 258 10.24 -1.13 -16.42
C LEU A 258 9.51 0.16 -16.79
N SER A 259 9.52 1.18 -15.95
CA SER A 259 8.78 2.44 -16.16
C SER A 259 9.23 3.23 -17.40
N GLU A 260 10.46 3.06 -17.82
CA GLU A 260 11.04 3.65 -19.04
C GLU A 260 11.12 2.65 -20.21
N SER A 261 10.54 1.44 -20.06
CA SER A 261 10.48 0.43 -21.13
C SER A 261 9.46 0.80 -22.21
N ASP A 262 9.77 0.41 -23.45
CA ASP A 262 8.84 0.56 -24.60
C ASP A 262 7.53 -0.23 -24.37
N PHE A 263 7.54 -1.24 -23.49
CA PHE A 263 6.41 -2.12 -23.20
C PHE A 263 5.56 -1.67 -22.00
N ARG A 264 5.90 -0.53 -21.36
CA ARG A 264 5.24 -0.05 -20.15
C ARG A 264 3.71 -0.06 -20.24
N HIS A 265 3.14 0.55 -21.27
CA HIS A 265 1.67 0.66 -21.43
C HIS A 265 0.99 -0.69 -21.65
N GLN A 266 1.69 -1.63 -22.31
CA GLN A 266 1.17 -2.98 -22.50
C GLN A 266 1.19 -3.74 -21.17
N LEU A 267 2.28 -3.65 -20.40
CA LEU A 267 2.39 -4.26 -19.07
C LEU A 267 1.33 -3.71 -18.12
N GLU A 268 1.11 -2.40 -18.13
CA GLU A 268 0.06 -1.74 -17.38
C GLU A 268 -1.32 -2.33 -17.74
N ALA A 269 -1.68 -2.36 -19.03
CA ALA A 269 -2.95 -2.88 -19.49
C ALA A 269 -3.14 -4.38 -19.20
N ASP A 270 -2.08 -5.17 -19.21
CA ASP A 270 -2.12 -6.61 -18.94
C ASP A 270 -2.27 -6.92 -17.44
N ILE A 271 -1.71 -6.11 -16.55
CA ILE A 271 -1.73 -6.31 -15.08
C ILE A 271 -2.97 -5.66 -14.42
N GLU A 272 -3.48 -4.55 -14.97
CA GLU A 272 -4.60 -3.77 -14.40
C GLU A 272 -5.83 -4.61 -14.00
N PRO A 273 -6.32 -5.57 -14.83
CA PRO A 273 -7.47 -6.40 -14.46
C PRO A 273 -7.22 -7.26 -13.20
N PHE A 274 -6.01 -7.81 -13.08
CA PHE A 274 -5.61 -8.62 -11.92
C PHE A 274 -5.49 -7.76 -10.67
N ARG A 275 -4.87 -6.57 -10.81
CA ARG A 275 -4.80 -5.59 -9.73
C ARG A 275 -6.19 -5.27 -9.17
N GLY A 276 -7.13 -4.91 -10.05
CA GLY A 276 -8.48 -4.51 -9.63
C GLY A 276 -9.20 -5.59 -8.84
N LEU A 277 -9.14 -6.84 -9.31
CA LEU A 277 -9.76 -7.98 -8.64
C LEU A 277 -9.08 -8.32 -7.32
N LEU A 278 -7.76 -8.48 -7.32
CA LEU A 278 -7.01 -8.92 -6.14
C LEU A 278 -6.93 -7.83 -5.06
N LEU A 279 -6.82 -6.55 -5.45
CA LEU A 279 -6.89 -5.44 -4.50
C LEU A 279 -8.28 -5.33 -3.87
N GLY A 280 -9.34 -5.56 -4.64
CA GLY A 280 -10.69 -5.69 -4.10
C GLY A 280 -10.80 -6.83 -3.10
N LEU A 281 -10.21 -7.99 -3.40
CA LEU A 281 -10.14 -9.13 -2.51
C LEU A 281 -9.35 -8.81 -1.24
N PHE A 282 -8.26 -8.04 -1.35
CA PHE A 282 -7.47 -7.56 -0.21
C PHE A 282 -8.33 -6.74 0.76
N PHE A 283 -8.99 -5.69 0.28
CA PHE A 283 -9.85 -4.88 1.14
C PHE A 283 -11.02 -5.67 1.73
N LEU A 284 -11.53 -6.64 1.00
CA LEU A 284 -12.58 -7.54 1.49
C LEU A 284 -12.05 -8.44 2.61
N ALA A 285 -10.83 -9.00 2.46
CA ALA A 285 -10.17 -9.79 3.50
C ALA A 285 -9.84 -8.94 4.75
N VAL A 286 -9.38 -7.70 4.55
CA VAL A 286 -9.19 -6.74 5.65
C VAL A 286 -10.52 -6.47 6.36
N GLY A 287 -11.61 -6.26 5.63
CA GLY A 287 -12.95 -6.10 6.21
C GLY A 287 -13.40 -7.30 7.03
N MET A 288 -13.11 -8.53 6.57
CA MET A 288 -13.42 -9.76 7.33
C MET A 288 -12.59 -9.90 8.62
N SER A 289 -11.38 -9.35 8.65
CA SER A 289 -10.51 -9.41 9.82
C SER A 289 -10.83 -8.35 10.88
N LEU A 290 -11.74 -7.42 10.61
CA LEU A 290 -12.16 -6.39 11.56
C LEU A 290 -12.96 -7.00 12.72
N ASP A 291 -12.43 -6.86 13.94
CA ASP A 291 -13.13 -7.26 15.16
C ASP A 291 -14.09 -6.16 15.62
N VAL A 292 -15.36 -6.33 15.28
CA VAL A 292 -16.44 -5.40 15.65
C VAL A 292 -16.56 -5.24 17.16
N ALA A 293 -16.32 -6.28 17.96
CA ALA A 293 -16.39 -6.19 19.40
C ALA A 293 -15.29 -5.29 19.96
N THR A 294 -14.07 -5.42 19.46
CA THR A 294 -12.95 -4.53 19.79
C THR A 294 -13.27 -3.07 19.41
N VAL A 295 -13.88 -2.85 18.25
CA VAL A 295 -14.31 -1.51 17.79
C VAL A 295 -15.32 -0.90 18.73
N LEU A 296 -16.40 -1.62 19.03
CA LEU A 296 -17.47 -1.14 19.88
C LEU A 296 -17.00 -0.89 21.33
N ASN A 297 -16.09 -1.71 21.84
CA ASN A 297 -15.53 -1.52 23.17
C ASN A 297 -14.58 -0.32 23.25
N ASN A 298 -13.91 0.02 22.15
CA ASN A 298 -12.89 1.07 22.11
C ASN A 298 -13.27 2.28 21.23
N TRP A 299 -14.56 2.45 20.87
CA TRP A 299 -15.00 3.47 19.93
C TRP A 299 -14.59 4.89 20.31
N LYS A 300 -14.51 5.19 21.63
CA LYS A 300 -14.09 6.52 22.11
C LYS A 300 -12.61 6.78 21.77
N VAL A 301 -11.76 5.80 21.96
CA VAL A 301 -10.31 5.88 21.62
C VAL A 301 -10.15 6.03 20.13
N ILE A 302 -10.84 5.20 19.35
CA ILE A 302 -10.77 5.21 17.88
C ILE A 302 -11.22 6.58 17.35
N LEU A 303 -12.40 7.04 17.76
CA LEU A 303 -12.94 8.33 17.31
C LEU A 303 -12.04 9.50 17.71
N SER A 304 -11.59 9.54 18.97
CA SER A 304 -10.72 10.61 19.44
C SER A 304 -9.35 10.61 18.76
N ALA A 305 -8.76 9.42 18.55
CA ALA A 305 -7.49 9.28 17.83
C ALA A 305 -7.62 9.73 16.37
N THR A 306 -8.70 9.32 15.68
CA THR A 306 -8.95 9.71 14.27
C THR A 306 -9.14 11.23 14.13
N VAL A 307 -9.97 11.84 14.98
CA VAL A 307 -10.17 13.30 14.96
C VAL A 307 -8.85 14.02 15.26
N LEU A 308 -8.11 13.58 16.27
CA LEU A 308 -6.82 14.17 16.62
C LEU A 308 -5.80 14.00 15.50
N MET A 309 -5.74 12.82 14.86
CA MET A 309 -4.92 12.55 13.69
C MET A 309 -5.19 13.55 12.56
N ILE A 310 -6.45 13.72 12.17
CA ILE A 310 -6.84 14.65 11.08
C ILE A 310 -6.43 16.08 11.45
N ILE A 311 -6.72 16.53 12.69
CA ILE A 311 -6.40 17.89 13.14
C ILE A 311 -4.88 18.11 13.12
N LEU A 312 -4.08 17.22 13.72
CA LEU A 312 -2.63 17.40 13.81
C LEU A 312 -1.96 17.24 12.43
N LYS A 313 -2.43 16.33 11.58
CA LYS A 313 -1.96 16.23 10.20
C LYS A 313 -2.26 17.52 9.43
N CYS A 314 -3.48 18.05 9.57
CA CYS A 314 -3.87 19.33 8.97
C CYS A 314 -2.97 20.48 9.46
N LEU A 315 -2.72 20.58 10.76
CA LEU A 315 -1.84 21.59 11.35
C LEU A 315 -0.39 21.43 10.88
N ALA A 316 0.13 20.22 10.80
CA ALA A 316 1.46 19.94 10.31
C ALA A 316 1.63 20.40 8.86
N ILE A 317 0.71 19.99 7.98
CA ILE A 317 0.71 20.38 6.56
C ILE A 317 0.56 21.89 6.40
N TYR A 318 -0.33 22.52 7.16
CA TYR A 318 -0.48 23.98 7.18
C TYR A 318 0.83 24.67 7.60
N GLY A 319 1.44 24.23 8.70
CA GLY A 319 2.71 24.78 9.20
C GLY A 319 3.82 24.68 8.16
N VAL A 320 4.00 23.52 7.54
CA VAL A 320 4.98 23.30 6.46
C VAL A 320 4.70 24.19 5.26
N ALA A 321 3.43 24.34 4.86
CA ALA A 321 3.05 25.21 3.76
C ALA A 321 3.39 26.67 4.04
N ARG A 322 3.11 27.15 5.26
CA ARG A 322 3.43 28.51 5.70
C ARG A 322 4.94 28.76 5.78
N PHE A 323 5.69 27.76 6.28
CA PHE A 323 7.16 27.80 6.31
C PHE A 323 7.74 27.91 4.89
N ALA A 324 7.12 27.21 3.92
CA ALA A 324 7.44 27.31 2.49
C ALA A 324 6.90 28.58 1.82
N LYS A 325 6.51 29.61 2.61
CA LYS A 325 6.01 30.92 2.14
C LYS A 325 4.72 30.84 1.29
N ALA A 326 3.90 29.78 1.45
CA ALA A 326 2.59 29.74 0.83
C ALA A 326 1.64 30.77 1.46
N SER A 327 0.66 31.30 0.69
CA SER A 327 -0.38 32.17 1.23
C SER A 327 -1.22 31.42 2.26
N HIS A 328 -1.95 32.14 3.13
CA HIS A 328 -2.85 31.52 4.12
C HIS A 328 -3.88 30.62 3.44
N TYR A 329 -4.53 31.11 2.39
CA TYR A 329 -5.53 30.37 1.62
C TYR A 329 -4.95 29.07 1.04
N THR A 330 -3.79 29.16 0.36
CA THR A 330 -3.10 27.99 -0.22
C THR A 330 -2.70 26.96 0.85
N ALA A 331 -2.25 27.43 2.02
CA ALA A 331 -1.85 26.57 3.10
C ALA A 331 -3.02 25.80 3.69
N ILE A 332 -4.17 26.46 3.92
CA ILE A 332 -5.41 25.79 4.37
C ILE A 332 -5.90 24.81 3.32
N HIS A 333 -5.98 25.25 2.06
CA HIS A 333 -6.47 24.38 0.98
C HIS A 333 -5.64 23.09 0.89
N ARG A 334 -4.29 23.18 0.91
CA ARG A 334 -3.41 22.01 0.91
C ARG A 334 -3.60 21.15 2.16
N ALA A 335 -3.71 21.76 3.34
CA ALA A 335 -3.86 21.05 4.59
C ALA A 335 -5.15 20.24 4.64
N VAL A 336 -6.28 20.80 4.23
CA VAL A 336 -7.56 20.10 4.18
C VAL A 336 -7.55 18.99 3.13
N LEU A 337 -7.00 19.26 1.94
CA LEU A 337 -6.97 18.31 0.84
C LEU A 337 -6.13 17.06 1.16
N MET A 338 -5.02 17.22 1.90
CA MET A 338 -4.07 16.16 2.20
C MET A 338 -4.15 15.62 3.64
N SER A 339 -5.11 16.03 4.45
CA SER A 339 -5.21 15.59 5.85
C SER A 339 -5.74 14.17 6.04
N GLN A 340 -6.31 13.57 5.02
CA GLN A 340 -6.79 12.20 5.02
C GLN A 340 -5.65 11.17 4.95
N GLY A 341 -5.87 9.95 5.47
CA GLY A 341 -4.99 8.81 5.26
C GLY A 341 -5.21 8.21 3.86
N GLY A 342 -4.20 7.50 3.35
CA GLY A 342 -4.26 6.79 2.08
C GLY A 342 -4.36 5.27 2.26
N GLU A 343 -4.58 4.58 1.15
CA GLU A 343 -4.63 3.12 1.05
C GLU A 343 -3.31 2.43 1.45
N PHE A 344 -2.20 3.14 1.36
CA PHE A 344 -0.89 2.63 1.77
C PHE A 344 -0.76 2.37 3.27
N ALA A 345 -1.59 3.01 4.10
CA ALA A 345 -1.66 2.70 5.52
C ALA A 345 -2.01 1.22 5.74
N PHE A 346 -3.01 0.70 5.01
CA PHE A 346 -3.41 -0.71 5.09
C PHE A 346 -2.27 -1.64 4.66
N VAL A 347 -1.58 -1.30 3.57
CA VAL A 347 -0.46 -2.09 3.04
C VAL A 347 0.70 -2.15 4.05
N LEU A 348 1.06 -1.01 4.64
CA LEU A 348 2.15 -0.91 5.59
C LEU A 348 1.82 -1.67 6.90
N LEU A 349 0.60 -1.51 7.39
CA LEU A 349 0.13 -2.18 8.61
C LEU A 349 -0.05 -3.68 8.41
N ALA A 350 -0.58 -4.13 7.26
CA ALA A 350 -0.68 -5.54 6.91
C ALA A 350 0.72 -6.19 6.83
N SER A 351 1.68 -5.52 6.18
CA SER A 351 3.07 -5.97 6.12
C SER A 351 3.71 -6.04 7.50
N ALA A 352 3.46 -5.05 8.36
CA ALA A 352 3.98 -5.02 9.73
C ALA A 352 3.38 -6.14 10.61
N ALA A 353 2.10 -6.45 10.42
CA ALA A 353 1.43 -7.55 11.10
C ALA A 353 1.95 -8.91 10.62
N ALA A 354 2.07 -9.12 9.31
CA ALA A 354 2.61 -10.34 8.72
C ALA A 354 4.04 -10.64 9.23
N GLN A 355 4.85 -9.59 9.39
CA GLN A 355 6.21 -9.68 9.92
C GLN A 355 6.28 -9.64 11.46
N ARG A 356 5.14 -9.64 12.16
CA ARG A 356 5.03 -9.57 13.62
C ARG A 356 5.70 -8.34 14.26
N ALA A 357 5.92 -7.29 13.48
CA ALA A 357 6.41 -6.01 14.00
C ALA A 357 5.36 -5.30 14.87
N ILE A 358 4.09 -5.60 14.66
CA ILE A 358 2.95 -5.14 15.47
C ILE A 358 2.05 -6.32 15.84
N ASN A 359 1.34 -6.22 16.98
CA ASN A 359 0.42 -7.25 17.43
C ASN A 359 -0.90 -7.22 16.64
N ALA A 360 -1.59 -8.37 16.52
CA ALA A 360 -2.86 -8.49 15.81
C ALA A 360 -3.97 -7.57 16.37
N GLU A 361 -4.01 -7.36 17.69
CA GLU A 361 -4.92 -6.38 18.31
C GLU A 361 -4.67 -4.95 17.82
N ALA A 362 -3.40 -4.61 17.63
CA ALA A 362 -2.99 -3.30 17.13
C ALA A 362 -3.48 -3.05 15.69
N VAL A 363 -3.57 -4.09 14.87
CA VAL A 363 -4.11 -4.01 13.50
C VAL A 363 -5.58 -3.59 13.52
N SER A 364 -6.38 -4.13 14.43
CA SER A 364 -7.80 -3.76 14.56
C SER A 364 -8.01 -2.28 14.91
N TYR A 365 -7.12 -1.67 15.70
CA TYR A 365 -7.20 -0.24 16.03
C TYR A 365 -6.79 0.68 14.87
N THR A 366 -6.00 0.20 13.95
CA THR A 366 -5.42 1.02 12.87
C THR A 366 -6.15 0.88 11.53
N HIS A 367 -6.94 -0.20 11.36
CA HIS A 367 -7.75 -0.39 10.15
C HIS A 367 -9.11 0.35 10.20
N LEU A 368 -9.41 1.01 11.29
CA LEU A 368 -10.65 1.77 11.54
C LEU A 368 -10.42 3.27 11.47
#